data_611d98caafdfed7d289942de91a23e29
#
_entry.id   611d98caafdfed7d289942de91a23e29
#
_cell.length_a   1.000
_cell.length_b   1.000
_cell.length_c   1.000
_cell.angle_alpha   90.00
_cell.angle_beta   90.00
_cell.angle_gamma   90.00
#
_symmetry.space_group_name_H-M   'P 1'
#
loop_
_entity.id
_entity.type
_entity.pdbx_description
1 polymer ?
#
loop_
_entity_poly.entity_id
_entity_poly.type
_entity_poly.pdbx_seq_one_letter_code
_entity_poly.pdbx_strand_id
1 'polypeptide(L)'
;MKKVLSIILCMALLIGGCVTAHAAEPDTPVILISGFMCSQLFTDFGTEEQQKIWGPDAGAIFDRIGDDFSNFISSLAGALAGRVEEFGETVGDGAAQILGKLKCAPDGSSVYPVGHYPDDPKLNNVGYMLQNAEEYLYERNFCEYMAGQTDPSRLFCYQYDSRLDAVTLAGELREFIKSVKEYTGAEQVKLFALSYGGLIVSTYLTLYGDECDVDRAVLSVPALGGTNIPERIFTGSAELANKSLISFMETALAGSANLSRIFDANRVEWLDGFTNGMCSKLTDVVGNWGSIWSLCSQATYERLKNEYLDPVENKELIAKTDIVHNEIMPKLSETFAECRARGTQVSIICGTGSQLALGGDINGDVVLPASGVSGALTAPLGERFP
;
A
#
# COMPACT_ATOMS: atom_id res chain seq x y z
N MET A 1 -13.90 -4.17 -13.72
CA MET A 1 -13.36 -4.91 -14.87
C MET A 1 -12.82 -4.00 -15.98
N LYS A 2 -13.58 -3.09 -16.63
CA LYS A 2 -13.03 -2.26 -17.73
C LYS A 2 -11.88 -1.31 -17.29
N LYS A 3 -11.89 -0.73 -16.09
CA LYS A 3 -10.85 0.17 -15.58
C LYS A 3 -9.56 -0.55 -15.18
N VAL A 4 -9.66 -1.74 -14.59
CA VAL A 4 -8.50 -2.60 -14.28
C VAL A 4 -7.86 -3.08 -15.59
N LEU A 5 -8.67 -3.42 -16.58
CA LEU A 5 -8.18 -3.79 -17.92
C LEU A 5 -7.46 -2.63 -18.62
N SER A 6 -7.87 -1.36 -18.39
CA SER A 6 -7.16 -0.19 -18.92
C SER A 6 -5.79 0.00 -18.27
N ILE A 7 -5.65 -0.21 -16.98
CA ILE A 7 -4.35 -0.13 -16.27
C ILE A 7 -3.42 -1.24 -16.78
N ILE A 8 -3.93 -2.47 -16.91
CA ILE A 8 -3.19 -3.60 -17.48
C ILE A 8 -2.80 -3.33 -18.93
N LEU A 9 -3.68 -2.75 -19.73
CA LEU A 9 -3.41 -2.43 -21.14
C LEU A 9 -2.40 -1.28 -21.30
N CYS A 10 -2.44 -0.26 -20.44
CA CYS A 10 -1.43 0.81 -20.41
C CYS A 10 -0.06 0.26 -19.98
N MET A 11 -0.02 -0.64 -18.99
CA MET A 11 1.22 -1.31 -18.60
C MET A 11 1.78 -2.21 -19.71
N ALA A 12 0.92 -2.94 -20.41
CA ALA A 12 1.31 -3.77 -21.54
C ALA A 12 1.88 -2.96 -22.73
N LEU A 13 1.27 -1.81 -23.05
CA LEU A 13 1.74 -0.91 -24.12
C LEU A 13 3.07 -0.24 -23.76
N LEU A 14 3.31 0.07 -22.48
CA LEU A 14 4.58 0.65 -22.03
C LEU A 14 5.72 -0.37 -21.98
N ILE A 15 5.43 -1.61 -21.61
CA ILE A 15 6.41 -2.70 -21.66
C ILE A 15 6.73 -3.06 -23.12
N GLY A 16 5.71 -3.14 -23.99
CA GLY A 16 5.87 -3.41 -25.42
C GLY A 16 6.50 -2.27 -26.22
N GLY A 17 6.27 -1.01 -25.82
CA GLY A 17 6.84 0.16 -26.49
C GLY A 17 8.31 0.47 -26.14
N CYS A 18 8.85 -0.14 -25.07
CA CYS A 18 10.28 -0.06 -24.73
C CYS A 18 11.13 -1.18 -25.32
N VAL A 19 10.54 -2.12 -26.02
CA VAL A 19 11.26 -3.17 -26.76
C VAL A 19 11.62 -2.66 -28.17
N THR A 20 12.40 -1.59 -28.25
CA THR A 20 13.21 -1.37 -29.44
C THR A 20 14.46 -2.23 -29.29
N ALA A 21 14.51 -3.30 -30.09
CA ALA A 21 15.64 -4.12 -30.46
C ALA A 21 17.01 -3.69 -29.88
N HIS A 22 17.29 -4.10 -28.63
CA HIS A 22 18.65 -4.35 -28.20
C HIS A 22 18.87 -5.87 -28.31
N ALA A 23 20.04 -6.26 -28.81
CA ALA A 23 20.47 -7.65 -28.83
C ALA A 23 20.22 -8.24 -27.42
N ALA A 24 19.71 -9.47 -27.36
CA ALA A 24 19.38 -10.16 -26.13
C ALA A 24 20.56 -10.06 -25.15
N GLU A 25 20.52 -9.07 -24.28
CA GLU A 25 21.35 -9.09 -23.08
C GLU A 25 20.89 -10.27 -22.22
N PRO A 26 21.79 -10.97 -21.52
CA PRO A 26 21.42 -12.07 -20.65
C PRO A 26 20.31 -11.56 -19.72
N ASP A 27 19.19 -12.27 -19.66
CA ASP A 27 17.93 -11.87 -19.05
C ASP A 27 18.12 -11.35 -17.63
N THR A 28 18.27 -10.02 -17.51
CA THR A 28 18.36 -9.34 -16.22
C THR A 28 17.09 -9.64 -15.43
N PRO A 29 17.18 -10.22 -14.20
CA PRO A 29 16.02 -10.60 -13.42
C PRO A 29 15.17 -9.39 -13.06
N VAL A 30 13.86 -9.62 -13.02
CA VAL A 30 12.87 -8.61 -12.67
C VAL A 30 12.30 -8.94 -11.29
N ILE A 31 12.32 -7.97 -10.38
CA ILE A 31 11.69 -8.07 -9.07
C ILE A 31 10.42 -7.22 -9.08
N LEU A 32 9.30 -7.85 -8.76
CA LEU A 32 7.99 -7.21 -8.58
C LEU A 32 7.82 -6.85 -7.11
N ILE A 33 7.56 -5.57 -6.83
CA ILE A 33 7.34 -5.02 -5.49
C ILE A 33 5.90 -4.51 -5.43
N SER A 34 5.08 -5.13 -4.60
CA SER A 34 3.66 -4.81 -4.46
C SER A 34 3.43 -3.49 -3.71
N GLY A 35 2.16 -3.07 -3.64
CA GLY A 35 1.74 -1.90 -2.87
C GLY A 35 1.51 -2.17 -1.39
N PHE A 36 0.98 -1.16 -0.69
CA PHE A 36 0.61 -1.24 0.72
C PHE A 36 -0.42 -2.34 0.97
N MET A 37 -0.21 -3.14 2.00
CA MET A 37 -1.08 -4.23 2.45
C MET A 37 -1.35 -5.33 1.40
N CYS A 38 -0.46 -5.51 0.43
CA CYS A 38 -0.62 -6.48 -0.63
C CYS A 38 0.04 -7.84 -0.33
N SER A 39 1.02 -7.90 0.56
CA SER A 39 1.58 -9.18 1.04
C SER A 39 0.67 -9.80 2.10
N GLN A 40 0.63 -11.13 2.15
CA GLN A 40 -0.07 -11.84 3.21
C GLN A 40 0.79 -11.87 4.48
N LEU A 41 0.14 -11.71 5.63
CA LEU A 41 0.79 -11.77 6.93
C LEU A 41 0.19 -12.89 7.77
N PHE A 42 1.04 -13.54 8.55
CA PHE A 42 0.69 -14.71 9.35
C PHE A 42 1.27 -14.60 10.76
N THR A 43 0.60 -15.19 11.75
CA THR A 43 1.26 -15.63 12.98
C THR A 43 1.72 -17.08 12.81
N ASP A 44 2.80 -17.44 13.49
CA ASP A 44 3.36 -18.78 13.52
C ASP A 44 3.66 -19.37 12.13
N PHE A 45 4.12 -18.51 11.20
CA PHE A 45 4.40 -18.88 9.81
C PHE A 45 5.31 -20.11 9.72
N GLY A 46 4.94 -21.05 8.85
CA GLY A 46 5.71 -22.28 8.63
C GLY A 46 5.53 -23.37 9.68
N THR A 47 4.62 -23.21 10.66
CA THR A 47 4.25 -24.22 11.64
C THR A 47 2.84 -24.77 11.38
N GLU A 48 2.47 -25.87 12.10
CA GLU A 48 1.09 -26.39 12.04
C GLU A 48 0.06 -25.43 12.65
N GLU A 49 0.51 -24.45 13.44
CA GLU A 49 -0.34 -23.44 14.09
C GLU A 49 -0.44 -22.15 13.26
N GLN A 50 0.10 -22.11 12.04
CA GLN A 50 0.08 -20.97 11.17
C GLN A 50 -1.35 -20.43 10.97
N GLN A 51 -1.54 -19.15 11.25
CA GLN A 51 -2.80 -18.45 11.01
C GLN A 51 -2.57 -17.24 10.11
N LYS A 52 -3.29 -17.17 8.99
CA LYS A 52 -3.35 -15.97 8.17
C LYS A 52 -4.10 -14.87 8.93
N ILE A 53 -3.42 -13.75 9.16
CA ILE A 53 -3.99 -12.58 9.86
C ILE A 53 -4.25 -11.41 8.93
N TRP A 54 -3.63 -11.42 7.75
CA TRP A 54 -3.88 -10.46 6.68
C TRP A 54 -3.67 -11.11 5.30
N GLY A 55 -4.46 -10.67 4.33
CA GLY A 55 -4.33 -11.07 2.93
C GLY A 55 -5.51 -10.58 2.10
N PRO A 56 -5.43 -10.68 0.75
CA PRO A 56 -6.42 -10.15 -0.17
C PRO A 56 -7.83 -10.75 -0.06
N ASP A 57 -8.04 -11.73 0.77
CA ASP A 57 -9.35 -12.34 1.00
C ASP A 57 -10.19 -11.49 1.97
N ALA A 58 -10.74 -10.40 1.47
CA ALA A 58 -11.66 -9.54 2.24
C ALA A 58 -12.91 -10.30 2.77
N GLY A 59 -13.23 -11.47 2.22
CA GLY A 59 -14.35 -12.30 2.67
C GLY A 59 -14.27 -12.71 4.14
N ALA A 60 -13.08 -13.06 4.63
CA ALA A 60 -12.88 -13.45 6.02
C ALA A 60 -13.15 -12.31 7.03
N ILE A 61 -13.04 -11.06 6.61
CA ILE A 61 -13.38 -9.89 7.43
C ILE A 61 -14.90 -9.83 7.62
N PHE A 62 -15.66 -10.03 6.56
CA PHE A 62 -17.12 -10.00 6.61
C PHE A 62 -17.72 -11.21 7.34
N ASP A 63 -17.10 -12.39 7.23
CA ASP A 63 -17.55 -13.60 7.94
C ASP A 63 -17.43 -13.44 9.47
N ARG A 64 -16.36 -12.77 9.95
CA ARG A 64 -16.15 -12.53 11.38
C ARG A 64 -17.06 -11.42 11.95
N ILE A 65 -17.42 -10.41 11.17
CA ILE A 65 -18.45 -9.43 11.56
C ILE A 65 -19.80 -10.14 11.76
N GLY A 66 -20.05 -11.24 11.05
CA GLY A 66 -21.24 -12.07 11.21
C GLY A 66 -21.36 -12.76 12.58
N ASP A 67 -20.26 -13.06 13.26
CA ASP A 67 -20.24 -13.72 14.56
C ASP A 67 -20.75 -12.79 15.70
N ASP A 68 -20.69 -11.47 15.53
CA ASP A 68 -21.22 -10.49 16.49
C ASP A 68 -22.42 -9.68 15.94
N PHE A 69 -23.21 -10.32 15.09
CA PHE A 69 -24.33 -9.70 14.37
C PHE A 69 -25.36 -9.04 15.30
N SER A 70 -25.55 -9.54 16.53
CA SER A 70 -26.49 -8.95 17.48
C SER A 70 -26.06 -7.56 17.97
N ASN A 71 -24.77 -7.37 18.24
CA ASN A 71 -24.19 -6.08 18.62
C ASN A 71 -24.21 -5.10 17.43
N PHE A 72 -23.92 -5.60 16.24
CA PHE A 72 -24.03 -4.82 15.02
C PHE A 72 -25.45 -4.28 14.80
N ILE A 73 -26.48 -5.12 14.91
CA ILE A 73 -27.87 -4.70 14.75
C ILE A 73 -28.31 -3.73 15.86
N SER A 74 -27.86 -3.95 17.10
CA SER A 74 -28.19 -3.06 18.23
C SER A 74 -27.55 -1.68 18.05
N SER A 75 -26.30 -1.61 17.60
CA SER A 75 -25.60 -0.35 17.35
C SER A 75 -26.14 0.37 16.12
N LEU A 76 -26.55 -0.38 15.07
CA LEU A 76 -27.26 0.18 13.92
C LEU A 76 -28.59 0.81 14.33
N ALA A 77 -29.36 0.15 15.19
CA ALA A 77 -30.60 0.72 15.74
C ALA A 77 -30.34 1.98 16.59
N GLY A 78 -29.22 2.02 17.33
CA GLY A 78 -28.73 3.20 18.03
C GLY A 78 -28.38 4.35 17.08
N ALA A 79 -27.71 4.06 16.00
CA ALA A 79 -27.36 5.02 14.96
C ALA A 79 -28.61 5.69 14.35
N LEU A 80 -29.66 4.90 14.12
CA LEU A 80 -30.96 5.40 13.65
C LEU A 80 -31.66 6.32 14.65
N ALA A 81 -31.31 6.22 15.94
CA ALA A 81 -31.74 7.11 17.01
C ALA A 81 -30.79 8.31 17.22
N GLY A 82 -29.85 8.57 16.29
CA GLY A 82 -28.91 9.69 16.33
C GLY A 82 -27.55 9.37 16.96
N ARG A 83 -27.28 8.11 17.36
CA ARG A 83 -26.00 7.67 17.95
C ARG A 83 -25.09 7.07 16.90
N VAL A 84 -24.77 7.84 15.85
CA VAL A 84 -24.04 7.35 14.67
C VAL A 84 -22.57 7.07 14.98
N GLU A 85 -21.96 7.90 15.86
CA GLU A 85 -20.57 7.72 16.30
C GLU A 85 -20.39 6.38 17.05
N GLU A 86 -21.32 6.03 17.97
CA GLU A 86 -21.32 4.74 18.67
C GLU A 86 -21.42 3.55 17.70
N PHE A 87 -22.13 3.73 16.59
CA PHE A 87 -22.15 2.71 15.52
C PHE A 87 -20.80 2.61 14.81
N GLY A 88 -20.19 3.75 14.48
CA GLY A 88 -18.83 3.81 13.96
C GLY A 88 -17.83 3.14 14.87
N GLU A 89 -17.88 3.42 16.18
CA GLU A 89 -17.05 2.78 17.20
C GLU A 89 -17.25 1.25 17.22
N THR A 90 -18.49 0.76 17.20
CA THR A 90 -18.78 -0.68 17.19
C THR A 90 -18.17 -1.37 15.95
N VAL A 91 -18.29 -0.77 14.78
CA VAL A 91 -17.66 -1.28 13.56
C VAL A 91 -16.14 -1.19 13.65
N GLY A 92 -15.62 -0.10 14.20
CA GLY A 92 -14.20 0.11 14.45
C GLY A 92 -13.63 -0.91 15.45
N ASP A 93 -14.34 -1.23 16.54
CA ASP A 93 -13.95 -2.26 17.52
C ASP A 93 -13.90 -3.65 16.86
N GLY A 94 -14.88 -3.99 16.02
CA GLY A 94 -14.84 -5.22 15.23
C GLY A 94 -13.65 -5.27 14.28
N ALA A 95 -13.36 -4.18 13.57
CA ALA A 95 -12.19 -4.09 12.71
C ALA A 95 -10.87 -4.14 13.51
N ALA A 96 -10.78 -3.43 14.64
CA ALA A 96 -9.63 -3.47 15.54
C ALA A 96 -9.39 -4.84 16.16
N GLN A 97 -10.45 -5.60 16.48
CA GLN A 97 -10.33 -6.97 16.94
C GLN A 97 -9.75 -7.90 15.86
N ILE A 98 -10.23 -7.76 14.63
CA ILE A 98 -9.71 -8.55 13.47
C ILE A 98 -8.25 -8.19 13.20
N LEU A 99 -7.92 -6.89 13.21
CA LEU A 99 -6.60 -6.37 12.93
C LEU A 99 -5.68 -6.33 14.15
N GLY A 100 -6.16 -6.69 15.33
CA GLY A 100 -5.42 -6.55 16.60
C GLY A 100 -4.07 -7.26 16.62
N LYS A 101 -3.95 -8.39 15.93
CA LYS A 101 -2.67 -9.10 15.78
C LYS A 101 -1.65 -8.35 14.90
N LEU A 102 -2.10 -7.33 14.17
CA LEU A 102 -1.24 -6.46 13.34
C LEU A 102 -0.72 -5.23 14.11
N LYS A 103 -1.05 -5.09 15.39
CA LYS A 103 -0.60 -3.96 16.21
C LYS A 103 0.93 -3.93 16.30
N CYS A 104 1.47 -2.72 16.18
CA CYS A 104 2.89 -2.43 16.42
C CYS A 104 3.08 -1.72 17.76
N ALA A 105 4.24 -1.95 18.36
CA ALA A 105 4.71 -1.23 19.53
C ALA A 105 5.10 0.22 19.16
N PRO A 106 5.30 1.12 20.14
CA PRO A 106 5.65 2.50 19.87
C PRO A 106 6.91 2.72 19.02
N ASP A 107 7.85 1.79 19.05
CA ASP A 107 9.06 1.80 18.21
C ASP A 107 8.82 1.35 16.75
N GLY A 108 7.60 0.97 16.40
CA GLY A 108 7.20 0.44 15.10
C GLY A 108 7.41 -1.07 14.94
N SER A 109 7.98 -1.77 15.94
CA SER A 109 8.14 -3.22 15.89
C SER A 109 6.80 -3.95 16.10
N SER A 110 6.71 -5.19 15.63
CA SER A 110 5.50 -6.00 15.79
C SER A 110 5.30 -6.44 17.25
N VAL A 111 4.09 -6.23 17.80
CA VAL A 111 3.73 -6.74 19.16
C VAL A 111 3.60 -8.26 19.16
N TYR A 112 3.18 -8.85 18.06
CA TYR A 112 3.01 -10.30 17.90
C TYR A 112 4.05 -10.85 16.93
N PRO A 113 4.40 -12.14 16.99
CA PRO A 113 5.30 -12.78 16.04
C PRO A 113 4.61 -12.89 14.67
N VAL A 114 4.64 -11.80 13.90
CA VAL A 114 4.08 -11.74 12.55
C VAL A 114 5.18 -12.02 11.55
N GLY A 115 4.91 -12.90 10.60
CA GLY A 115 5.77 -13.20 9.47
C GLY A 115 5.03 -13.11 8.15
N HIS A 116 5.78 -13.09 7.08
CA HIS A 116 5.29 -13.18 5.70
C HIS A 116 5.95 -14.36 4.98
N TYR A 117 5.58 -14.58 3.72
CA TYR A 117 6.21 -15.61 2.90
C TYR A 117 7.72 -15.35 2.81
N PRO A 118 8.60 -16.37 2.96
CA PRO A 118 10.05 -16.17 3.15
C PRO A 118 10.73 -15.42 2.01
N ASP A 119 11.74 -14.63 2.33
CA ASP A 119 12.58 -13.90 1.37
C ASP A 119 13.66 -14.79 0.73
N ASP A 120 13.26 -15.93 0.21
CA ASP A 120 14.11 -16.87 -0.52
C ASP A 120 13.85 -16.70 -2.02
N PRO A 121 14.86 -16.33 -2.85
CA PRO A 121 14.65 -16.11 -4.28
C PRO A 121 14.11 -17.35 -5.01
N LYS A 122 14.44 -18.56 -4.58
CA LYS A 122 13.88 -19.77 -5.16
C LYS A 122 12.38 -19.89 -4.89
N LEU A 123 11.95 -19.58 -3.66
CA LEU A 123 10.54 -19.63 -3.26
C LEU A 123 9.75 -18.47 -3.86
N ASN A 124 10.36 -17.30 -3.98
CA ASN A 124 9.75 -16.09 -4.55
C ASN A 124 9.87 -15.97 -6.06
N ASN A 125 10.43 -16.99 -6.73
CA ASN A 125 10.40 -17.06 -8.19
C ASN A 125 8.97 -17.26 -8.69
N VAL A 126 8.49 -16.39 -9.58
CA VAL A 126 7.08 -16.44 -10.06
C VAL A 126 6.75 -17.75 -10.74
N GLY A 127 7.66 -18.31 -11.53
CA GLY A 127 7.46 -19.62 -12.16
C GLY A 127 7.29 -20.75 -11.15
N TYR A 128 8.02 -20.69 -10.02
CA TYR A 128 7.84 -21.62 -8.91
C TYR A 128 6.54 -21.39 -8.17
N MET A 129 6.23 -20.12 -7.85
CA MET A 129 5.03 -19.75 -7.09
C MET A 129 3.74 -20.15 -7.83
N LEU A 130 3.66 -19.91 -9.12
CA LEU A 130 2.50 -20.30 -9.95
C LEU A 130 2.21 -21.80 -9.94
N GLN A 131 3.21 -22.64 -9.64
CA GLN A 131 3.07 -24.09 -9.61
C GLN A 131 2.90 -24.67 -8.20
N ASN A 132 3.41 -24.00 -7.18
CA ASN A 132 3.59 -24.60 -5.86
C ASN A 132 3.08 -23.73 -4.69
N ALA A 133 2.86 -22.44 -4.91
CA ALA A 133 2.57 -21.46 -3.86
C ALA A 133 1.73 -20.29 -4.39
N GLU A 134 0.79 -20.56 -5.31
CA GLU A 134 -0.01 -19.53 -5.98
C GLU A 134 -0.87 -18.71 -5.02
N GLU A 135 -1.23 -19.28 -3.88
CA GLU A 135 -2.00 -18.62 -2.82
C GLU A 135 -1.26 -17.44 -2.17
N TYR A 136 0.07 -17.40 -2.26
CA TYR A 136 0.88 -16.29 -1.75
C TYR A 136 1.16 -15.20 -2.80
N LEU A 137 0.78 -15.42 -4.06
CA LEU A 137 0.94 -14.41 -5.10
C LEU A 137 -0.08 -13.28 -4.93
N TYR A 138 0.43 -12.08 -4.73
CA TYR A 138 -0.36 -10.88 -4.91
C TYR A 138 -0.56 -10.62 -6.41
N GLU A 139 -1.78 -10.22 -6.80
CA GLU A 139 -2.10 -9.96 -8.22
C GLU A 139 -1.71 -11.13 -9.16
N ARG A 140 -2.17 -12.33 -8.83
CA ARG A 140 -1.91 -13.55 -9.60
C ARG A 140 -2.03 -13.33 -11.13
N ASN A 141 -3.13 -12.69 -11.57
CA ASN A 141 -3.35 -12.42 -12.99
C ASN A 141 -2.24 -11.56 -13.63
N PHE A 142 -1.69 -10.61 -12.85
CA PHE A 142 -0.57 -9.79 -13.30
C PHE A 142 0.73 -10.62 -13.37
N CYS A 143 0.98 -11.45 -12.37
CA CYS A 143 2.12 -12.36 -12.37
C CYS A 143 2.06 -13.37 -13.53
N GLU A 144 0.89 -13.95 -13.80
CA GLU A 144 0.65 -14.83 -14.95
C GLU A 144 0.90 -14.10 -16.28
N TYR A 145 0.39 -12.87 -16.41
CA TYR A 145 0.63 -12.05 -17.59
C TYR A 145 2.12 -11.76 -17.79
N MET A 146 2.82 -11.34 -16.74
CA MET A 146 4.26 -11.04 -16.78
C MET A 146 5.07 -12.30 -17.10
N ALA A 147 4.71 -13.45 -16.53
CA ALA A 147 5.34 -14.74 -16.82
C ALA A 147 5.15 -15.17 -18.29
N GLY A 148 4.08 -14.71 -18.93
CA GLY A 148 3.85 -14.91 -20.37
C GLY A 148 4.63 -13.96 -21.28
N GLN A 149 5.21 -12.87 -20.73
CA GLN A 149 5.96 -11.86 -21.50
C GLN A 149 7.48 -11.98 -21.35
N THR A 150 7.96 -12.70 -20.34
CA THR A 150 9.38 -12.89 -20.04
C THR A 150 9.64 -14.32 -19.58
N ASP A 151 10.90 -14.68 -19.37
CA ASP A 151 11.24 -15.96 -18.75
C ASP A 151 10.79 -15.98 -17.27
N PRO A 152 9.82 -16.84 -16.89
CA PRO A 152 9.35 -16.91 -15.52
C PRO A 152 10.43 -17.24 -14.49
N SER A 153 11.52 -17.90 -14.92
CA SER A 153 12.66 -18.21 -14.04
C SER A 153 13.47 -16.97 -13.65
N ARG A 154 13.27 -15.86 -14.36
CA ARG A 154 13.89 -14.55 -14.12
C ARG A 154 12.95 -13.53 -13.51
N LEU A 155 11.75 -13.93 -13.09
CA LEU A 155 10.74 -13.07 -12.48
C LEU A 155 10.54 -13.45 -11.02
N PHE A 156 10.64 -12.48 -10.12
CA PHE A 156 10.59 -12.65 -8.67
C PHE A 156 9.58 -11.71 -8.04
N CYS A 157 8.93 -12.13 -6.94
CA CYS A 157 8.07 -11.30 -6.12
C CYS A 157 8.78 -10.98 -4.80
N TYR A 158 8.96 -9.70 -4.47
CA TYR A 158 9.39 -9.30 -3.14
C TYR A 158 8.18 -9.23 -2.21
N GLN A 159 8.16 -10.10 -1.21
CA GLN A 159 7.15 -10.14 -0.15
C GLN A 159 7.69 -9.40 1.07
N TYR A 160 6.86 -8.62 1.74
CA TYR A 160 7.31 -7.82 2.88
C TYR A 160 6.18 -7.53 3.87
N ASP A 161 6.54 -7.23 5.10
CA ASP A 161 5.60 -6.74 6.10
C ASP A 161 5.27 -5.27 5.84
N SER A 162 4.14 -5.03 5.21
CA SER A 162 3.71 -3.69 4.80
C SER A 162 3.34 -2.74 5.96
N ARG A 163 3.46 -3.17 7.21
CA ARG A 163 3.34 -2.30 8.40
C ARG A 163 4.62 -1.53 8.69
N LEU A 164 5.77 -2.06 8.23
CA LEU A 164 7.08 -1.47 8.48
C LEU A 164 7.30 -0.17 7.69
N ASP A 165 8.22 0.65 8.17
CA ASP A 165 8.60 1.90 7.52
C ASP A 165 9.44 1.68 6.25
N ALA A 166 9.44 2.68 5.37
CA ALA A 166 10.13 2.57 4.07
C ALA A 166 11.65 2.42 4.18
N VAL A 167 12.29 2.90 5.27
CA VAL A 167 13.74 2.75 5.48
C VAL A 167 14.09 1.32 5.82
N THR A 168 13.34 0.71 6.75
CA THR A 168 13.49 -0.71 7.10
C THR A 168 13.28 -1.59 5.86
N LEU A 169 12.18 -1.37 5.13
CA LEU A 169 11.86 -2.16 3.94
C LEU A 169 12.85 -1.96 2.79
N ALA A 170 13.45 -0.77 2.65
CA ALA A 170 14.53 -0.55 1.69
C ALA A 170 15.79 -1.34 2.03
N GLY A 171 16.10 -1.50 3.32
CA GLY A 171 17.19 -2.37 3.79
C GLY A 171 16.92 -3.85 3.51
N GLU A 172 15.71 -4.33 3.76
CA GLU A 172 15.30 -5.70 3.46
C GLU A 172 15.29 -5.96 1.94
N LEU A 173 14.79 -5.02 1.13
CA LEU A 173 14.84 -5.09 -0.33
C LEU A 173 16.28 -5.19 -0.85
N ARG A 174 17.23 -4.45 -0.23
CA ARG A 174 18.65 -4.54 -0.56
C ARG A 174 19.18 -5.97 -0.41
N GLU A 175 18.88 -6.63 0.70
CA GLU A 175 19.32 -8.00 0.92
C GLU A 175 18.62 -8.97 -0.03
N PHE A 176 17.34 -8.76 -0.35
CA PHE A 176 16.63 -9.56 -1.35
C PHE A 176 17.23 -9.38 -2.76
N ILE A 177 17.58 -8.16 -3.18
CA ILE A 177 18.26 -7.90 -4.44
C ILE A 177 19.57 -8.68 -4.51
N LYS A 178 20.39 -8.66 -3.45
CA LYS A 178 21.64 -9.42 -3.40
C LYS A 178 21.39 -10.92 -3.55
N SER A 179 20.39 -11.46 -2.85
CA SER A 179 20.07 -12.88 -2.93
C SER A 179 19.56 -13.29 -4.32
N VAL A 180 18.78 -12.44 -5.00
CA VAL A 180 18.36 -12.66 -6.39
C VAL A 180 19.55 -12.63 -7.35
N LYS A 181 20.49 -11.69 -7.17
CA LYS A 181 21.73 -11.62 -7.96
C LYS A 181 22.58 -12.88 -7.80
N GLU A 182 22.79 -13.32 -6.56
CA GLU A 182 23.52 -14.59 -6.29
C GLU A 182 22.82 -15.79 -6.90
N TYR A 183 21.50 -15.90 -6.73
CA TYR A 183 20.71 -17.02 -7.25
C TYR A 183 20.71 -17.10 -8.78
N THR A 184 20.68 -15.94 -9.46
CA THR A 184 20.58 -15.87 -10.91
C THR A 184 21.93 -15.72 -11.60
N GLY A 185 23.00 -15.36 -10.88
CA GLY A 185 24.29 -14.99 -11.43
C GLY A 185 24.31 -13.66 -12.18
N ALA A 186 23.28 -12.82 -11.99
CA ALA A 186 23.17 -11.51 -12.63
C ALA A 186 23.96 -10.45 -11.87
N GLU A 187 24.50 -9.47 -12.59
CA GLU A 187 25.17 -8.32 -11.96
C GLU A 187 24.18 -7.26 -11.47
N GLN A 188 23.04 -7.15 -12.15
CA GLN A 188 22.00 -6.16 -11.86
C GLN A 188 20.60 -6.79 -11.92
N VAL A 189 19.61 -6.07 -11.35
CA VAL A 189 18.19 -6.41 -11.42
C VAL A 189 17.38 -5.28 -12.07
N LYS A 190 16.16 -5.61 -12.51
CA LYS A 190 15.12 -4.63 -12.86
C LYS A 190 14.06 -4.64 -11.77
N LEU A 191 13.59 -3.47 -11.37
CA LEU A 191 12.55 -3.32 -10.35
C LEU A 191 11.26 -2.82 -10.99
N PHE A 192 10.15 -3.48 -10.68
CA PHE A 192 8.81 -2.98 -10.99
C PHE A 192 8.05 -2.83 -9.68
N ALA A 193 7.74 -1.60 -9.31
CA ALA A 193 7.17 -1.28 -8.01
C ALA A 193 5.83 -0.56 -8.14
N LEU A 194 4.86 -0.95 -7.31
CA LEU A 194 3.51 -0.39 -7.28
C LEU A 194 3.30 0.41 -5.98
N SER A 195 2.73 1.62 -6.09
CA SER A 195 2.21 2.39 -4.93
C SER A 195 3.27 2.57 -3.82
N TYR A 196 3.05 2.03 -2.61
CA TYR A 196 4.01 2.05 -1.49
C TYR A 196 5.34 1.37 -1.85
N GLY A 197 5.30 0.30 -2.65
CA GLY A 197 6.51 -0.32 -3.20
C GLY A 197 7.37 0.66 -3.98
N GLY A 198 6.75 1.64 -4.66
CA GLY A 198 7.47 2.72 -5.35
C GLY A 198 8.21 3.65 -4.37
N LEU A 199 7.65 3.93 -3.19
CA LEU A 199 8.36 4.67 -2.13
C LEU A 199 9.51 3.84 -1.55
N ILE A 200 9.31 2.54 -1.32
CA ILE A 200 10.37 1.62 -0.86
C ILE A 200 11.54 1.61 -1.85
N VAL A 201 11.27 1.44 -3.15
CA VAL A 201 12.31 1.47 -4.19
C VAL A 201 13.00 2.83 -4.26
N SER A 202 12.26 3.93 -4.14
CA SER A 202 12.85 5.27 -4.14
C SER A 202 13.74 5.51 -2.91
N THR A 203 13.33 4.98 -1.76
CA THR A 203 14.15 4.97 -0.53
C THR A 203 15.41 4.13 -0.72
N TYR A 204 15.29 2.94 -1.32
CA TYR A 204 16.43 2.10 -1.67
C TYR A 204 17.42 2.82 -2.60
N LEU A 205 16.92 3.45 -3.67
CA LEU A 205 17.76 4.18 -4.63
C LEU A 205 18.45 5.38 -3.98
N THR A 206 17.84 6.03 -2.99
CA THR A 206 18.46 7.14 -2.26
C THR A 206 19.55 6.66 -1.31
N LEU A 207 19.32 5.57 -0.59
CA LEU A 207 20.22 5.07 0.44
C LEU A 207 21.34 4.17 -0.11
N TYR A 208 21.07 3.41 -1.18
CA TYR A 208 21.95 2.34 -1.68
C TYR A 208 22.18 2.39 -3.19
N GLY A 209 21.73 3.44 -3.89
CA GLY A 209 21.83 3.54 -5.33
C GLY A 209 23.29 3.64 -5.87
N ASP A 210 24.27 3.89 -5.00
CA ASP A 210 25.69 3.85 -5.31
C ASP A 210 26.24 2.41 -5.46
N GLU A 211 25.55 1.39 -5.00
CA GLU A 211 25.88 -0.03 -5.24
C GLU A 211 25.69 -0.45 -6.70
N CYS A 212 24.96 0.35 -7.49
CA CYS A 212 24.73 0.14 -8.94
C CYS A 212 24.09 -1.23 -9.27
N ASP A 213 23.29 -1.78 -8.34
CA ASP A 213 22.65 -3.09 -8.46
C ASP A 213 21.42 -3.09 -9.37
N VAL A 214 20.92 -1.93 -9.75
CA VAL A 214 19.69 -1.75 -10.51
C VAL A 214 19.96 -1.19 -11.89
N ASP A 215 19.62 -1.95 -12.95
CA ASP A 215 19.62 -1.48 -14.33
C ASP A 215 18.44 -0.53 -14.59
N ARG A 216 17.23 -0.94 -14.15
CA ARG A 216 16.01 -0.17 -14.38
C ARG A 216 15.03 -0.26 -13.22
N ALA A 217 14.41 0.85 -12.88
CA ALA A 217 13.26 0.92 -11.98
C ALA A 217 12.04 1.51 -12.69
N VAL A 218 10.93 0.78 -12.70
CA VAL A 218 9.62 1.26 -13.18
C VAL A 218 8.72 1.42 -11.96
N LEU A 219 8.37 2.66 -11.64
CA LEU A 219 7.54 3.02 -10.51
C LEU A 219 6.11 3.29 -11.02
N SER A 220 5.19 2.39 -10.75
CA SER A 220 3.79 2.49 -11.15
C SER A 220 2.98 3.12 -10.03
N VAL A 221 2.39 4.27 -10.28
CA VAL A 221 1.60 5.07 -9.32
C VAL A 221 2.26 5.13 -7.93
N PRO A 222 3.56 5.50 -7.85
CA PRO A 222 4.31 5.45 -6.60
C PRO A 222 3.85 6.54 -5.62
N ALA A 223 3.91 6.24 -4.31
CA ALA A 223 3.51 7.18 -3.25
C ALA A 223 4.66 8.15 -2.87
N LEU A 224 5.29 8.82 -3.86
CA LEU A 224 6.51 9.63 -3.67
C LEU A 224 6.31 10.87 -2.79
N GLY A 225 5.14 11.48 -2.84
CA GLY A 225 4.80 12.64 -2.01
C GLY A 225 3.82 12.30 -0.88
N GLY A 226 3.61 11.00 -0.63
CA GLY A 226 2.66 10.52 0.33
C GLY A 226 1.20 10.70 -0.09
N THR A 227 0.30 10.54 0.88
CA THR A 227 -1.15 10.65 0.71
C THR A 227 -1.78 11.30 1.94
N ASN A 228 -3.01 11.80 1.80
CA ASN A 228 -3.79 12.34 2.91
C ASN A 228 -4.54 11.26 3.72
N ILE A 229 -4.42 9.99 3.36
CA ILE A 229 -5.08 8.89 4.08
C ILE A 229 -4.68 8.83 5.55
N PRO A 230 -3.39 8.91 5.93
CA PRO A 230 -2.99 8.93 7.34
C PRO A 230 -3.64 10.09 8.12
N GLU A 231 -3.61 11.30 7.58
CA GLU A 231 -4.25 12.45 8.22
C GLU A 231 -5.72 12.17 8.53
N ARG A 232 -6.44 11.60 7.59
CA ARG A 232 -7.87 11.30 7.75
C ARG A 232 -8.13 10.21 8.80
N ILE A 233 -7.27 9.20 8.87
CA ILE A 233 -7.34 8.16 9.90
C ILE A 233 -7.13 8.80 11.27
N PHE A 234 -6.09 9.61 11.45
CA PHE A 234 -5.76 10.20 12.75
C PHE A 234 -6.77 11.26 13.19
N THR A 235 -7.25 12.09 12.28
CA THR A 235 -8.18 13.18 12.63
C THR A 235 -9.64 12.76 12.62
N GLY A 236 -9.97 11.55 12.19
CA GLY A 236 -11.36 11.11 11.97
C GLY A 236 -12.09 11.89 10.87
N SER A 237 -11.41 12.83 10.22
CA SER A 237 -11.99 13.70 9.19
C SER A 237 -12.08 13.04 7.82
N ALA A 238 -12.16 11.71 7.78
CA ALA A 238 -12.30 11.03 6.54
C ALA A 238 -13.62 11.44 5.89
N GLU A 239 -13.56 12.21 4.82
CA GLU A 239 -14.60 12.22 3.81
C GLU A 239 -14.66 10.81 3.18
N LEU A 240 -14.80 9.80 4.03
CA LEU A 240 -15.14 8.44 3.65
C LEU A 240 -16.57 8.37 3.05
N ALA A 241 -17.19 9.53 2.91
CA ALA A 241 -18.41 9.78 2.14
C ALA A 241 -18.27 9.38 0.67
N ASN A 242 -17.56 8.32 0.50
CA ASN A 242 -17.27 7.72 -0.76
C ASN A 242 -18.44 6.86 -1.23
N LYS A 243 -18.56 6.80 -2.55
CA LYS A 243 -19.53 5.94 -3.24
C LYS A 243 -19.55 4.51 -2.70
N SER A 244 -18.41 3.99 -2.20
CA SER A 244 -18.32 2.64 -1.64
C SER A 244 -18.98 2.51 -0.28
N LEU A 245 -18.75 3.44 0.66
CA LEU A 245 -19.43 3.44 1.96
C LEU A 245 -20.92 3.76 1.80
N ILE A 246 -21.24 4.73 0.96
CA ILE A 246 -22.62 5.05 0.60
C ILE A 246 -23.30 3.81 0.02
N SER A 247 -22.68 3.13 -0.94
CA SER A 247 -23.24 1.91 -1.56
C SER A 247 -23.36 0.76 -0.56
N PHE A 248 -22.41 0.61 0.35
CA PHE A 248 -22.50 -0.35 1.45
C PHE A 248 -23.68 -0.04 2.37
N MET A 249 -23.83 1.21 2.83
CA MET A 249 -24.95 1.63 3.67
C MET A 249 -26.28 1.51 2.95
N GLU A 250 -26.38 1.92 1.69
CA GLU A 250 -27.57 1.73 0.86
C GLU A 250 -27.94 0.25 0.73
N THR A 251 -26.96 -0.63 0.57
CA THR A 251 -27.19 -2.09 0.49
C THR A 251 -27.65 -2.65 1.84
N ALA A 252 -27.00 -2.26 2.93
CA ALA A 252 -27.33 -2.69 4.28
C ALA A 252 -28.73 -2.21 4.71
N LEU A 253 -29.16 -1.05 4.23
CA LEU A 253 -30.47 -0.43 4.55
C LEU A 253 -31.56 -0.74 3.52
N ALA A 254 -31.24 -1.39 2.41
CA ALA A 254 -32.17 -1.66 1.29
C ALA A 254 -33.43 -2.46 1.69
N GLY A 255 -33.37 -3.19 2.82
CA GLY A 255 -34.55 -3.91 3.38
C GLY A 255 -35.58 -3.01 4.08
N SER A 256 -35.30 -1.72 4.29
CA SER A 256 -36.17 -0.81 5.04
C SER A 256 -36.24 0.58 4.42
N ALA A 257 -37.38 0.89 3.79
CA ALA A 257 -37.63 2.20 3.18
C ALA A 257 -37.57 3.37 4.19
N ASN A 258 -37.86 3.13 5.47
CA ASN A 258 -37.77 4.15 6.51
C ASN A 258 -36.30 4.45 6.86
N LEU A 259 -35.45 3.43 6.94
CA LEU A 259 -34.05 3.56 7.26
C LEU A 259 -33.30 4.28 6.14
N SER A 260 -33.57 3.92 4.89
CA SER A 260 -33.01 4.61 3.72
C SER A 260 -33.36 6.10 3.71
N ARG A 261 -34.59 6.46 4.08
CA ARG A 261 -35.02 7.88 4.14
C ARG A 261 -34.31 8.66 5.24
N ILE A 262 -34.08 8.05 6.43
CA ILE A 262 -33.37 8.68 7.53
C ILE A 262 -31.90 8.88 7.15
N PHE A 263 -31.27 7.88 6.55
CA PHE A 263 -29.91 7.97 6.03
C PHE A 263 -29.77 9.07 4.98
N ASP A 264 -30.67 9.12 3.99
CA ASP A 264 -30.63 10.14 2.94
C ASP A 264 -30.84 11.57 3.46
N ALA A 265 -31.67 11.73 4.50
CA ALA A 265 -31.97 13.04 5.09
C ALA A 265 -30.79 13.63 5.90
N ASN A 266 -29.92 12.76 6.47
CA ASN A 266 -28.84 13.16 7.38
C ASN A 266 -27.48 12.59 6.92
N ARG A 267 -27.33 12.37 5.63
CA ARG A 267 -26.21 11.63 5.02
C ARG A 267 -24.83 12.12 5.47
N VAL A 268 -24.60 13.43 5.55
CA VAL A 268 -23.31 14.02 5.93
C VAL A 268 -23.00 13.75 7.40
N GLU A 269 -23.95 14.06 8.32
CA GLU A 269 -23.76 13.81 9.77
C GLU A 269 -23.55 12.31 10.06
N TRP A 270 -24.25 11.45 9.33
CA TRP A 270 -24.09 10.01 9.44
C TRP A 270 -22.72 9.53 9.02
N LEU A 271 -22.22 10.04 7.90
CA LEU A 271 -20.93 9.64 7.37
C LEU A 271 -19.79 10.16 8.26
N ASP A 272 -19.89 11.38 8.74
CA ASP A 272 -18.91 11.97 9.63
C ASP A 272 -18.86 11.26 10.99
N GLY A 273 -20.02 11.05 11.63
CA GLY A 273 -20.10 10.34 12.91
C GLY A 273 -19.61 8.89 12.82
N PHE A 274 -20.05 8.16 11.79
CA PHE A 274 -19.58 6.79 11.52
C PHE A 274 -18.07 6.74 11.32
N THR A 275 -17.54 7.65 10.52
CA THR A 275 -16.11 7.70 10.20
C THR A 275 -15.27 8.03 11.41
N ASN A 276 -15.69 9.03 12.19
CA ASN A 276 -15.01 9.42 13.42
C ASN A 276 -14.93 8.25 14.40
N GLY A 277 -16.05 7.58 14.66
CA GLY A 277 -16.11 6.43 15.54
C GLY A 277 -15.21 5.28 15.05
N MET A 278 -15.28 4.94 13.77
CA MET A 278 -14.44 3.88 13.18
C MET A 278 -12.95 4.23 13.24
N CYS A 279 -12.57 5.44 12.83
CA CYS A 279 -11.17 5.87 12.80
C CYS A 279 -10.55 5.94 14.20
N SER A 280 -11.32 6.34 15.24
CA SER A 280 -10.84 6.36 16.62
C SER A 280 -10.32 5.00 17.07
N LYS A 281 -10.99 3.92 16.67
CA LYS A 281 -10.60 2.54 17.01
C LYS A 281 -9.48 1.97 16.12
N LEU A 282 -9.48 2.34 14.85
CA LEU A 282 -8.41 1.93 13.93
C LEU A 282 -7.08 2.55 14.30
N THR A 283 -7.06 3.78 14.80
CA THR A 283 -5.85 4.47 15.26
C THR A 283 -5.11 3.66 16.33
N ASP A 284 -5.81 2.95 17.21
CA ASP A 284 -5.22 2.08 18.22
C ASP A 284 -4.43 0.90 17.63
N VAL A 285 -4.76 0.49 16.41
CA VAL A 285 -4.07 -0.60 15.71
C VAL A 285 -2.94 -0.08 14.81
N VAL A 286 -3.27 0.91 13.96
CA VAL A 286 -2.35 1.36 12.90
C VAL A 286 -1.46 2.53 13.33
N GLY A 287 -1.70 3.13 14.50
CA GLY A 287 -1.03 4.35 14.96
C GLY A 287 0.49 4.23 15.07
N ASN A 288 1.02 3.03 15.26
CA ASN A 288 2.46 2.77 15.31
C ASN A 288 2.99 2.04 14.07
N TRP A 289 2.19 1.93 12.98
CA TRP A 289 2.72 1.34 11.76
C TRP A 289 3.65 2.33 11.04
N GLY A 290 4.89 1.94 10.87
CA GLY A 290 5.90 2.77 10.19
C GLY A 290 5.50 3.16 8.75
N SER A 291 4.76 2.30 8.06
CA SER A 291 4.23 2.57 6.71
C SER A 291 3.19 3.69 6.70
N ILE A 292 2.29 3.76 7.69
CA ILE A 292 1.30 4.84 7.79
C ILE A 292 2.02 6.18 7.92
N TRP A 293 3.06 6.25 8.76
CA TRP A 293 3.88 7.45 8.92
C TRP A 293 4.69 7.77 7.67
N SER A 294 5.31 6.76 7.03
CA SER A 294 6.02 6.93 5.75
C SER A 294 5.10 7.42 4.62
N LEU A 295 3.81 7.06 4.67
CA LEU A 295 2.80 7.46 3.69
C LEU A 295 2.14 8.81 3.99
N CYS A 296 2.42 9.45 5.11
CA CYS A 296 1.93 10.81 5.35
C CYS A 296 2.33 11.75 4.21
N SER A 297 1.44 12.68 3.88
CA SER A 297 1.82 13.74 2.95
C SER A 297 2.89 14.62 3.58
N GLN A 298 3.82 15.12 2.77
CA GLN A 298 4.88 16.04 3.22
C GLN A 298 4.32 17.28 3.97
N ALA A 299 3.13 17.72 3.58
CA ALA A 299 2.48 18.89 4.18
C ALA A 299 1.93 18.63 5.58
N THR A 300 1.59 17.39 5.93
CA THR A 300 0.87 17.04 7.16
C THR A 300 1.73 16.28 8.17
N TYR A 301 2.83 15.68 7.73
CA TYR A 301 3.68 14.82 8.56
C TYR A 301 4.11 15.46 9.89
N GLU A 302 4.76 16.63 9.85
CA GLU A 302 5.26 17.29 11.05
C GLU A 302 4.15 17.60 12.06
N ARG A 303 2.99 18.04 11.59
CA ARG A 303 1.85 18.33 12.46
C ARG A 303 1.33 17.04 13.11
N LEU A 304 1.08 16.00 12.32
CA LEU A 304 0.56 14.73 12.83
C LEU A 304 1.56 14.06 13.78
N LYS A 305 2.84 14.06 13.46
CA LYS A 305 3.91 13.54 14.31
C LYS A 305 3.86 14.20 15.71
N ASN A 306 3.80 15.52 15.75
CA ASN A 306 3.77 16.27 17.02
C ASN A 306 2.47 16.09 17.80
N GLU A 307 1.37 15.75 17.14
CA GLU A 307 0.04 15.59 17.75
C GLU A 307 -0.20 14.16 18.25
N TYR A 308 0.31 13.15 17.54
CA TYR A 308 -0.06 11.74 17.78
C TYR A 308 1.09 10.83 18.24
N LEU A 309 2.36 11.26 18.15
CA LEU A 309 3.49 10.45 18.59
C LEU A 309 4.15 11.05 19.85
N ASP A 310 4.43 10.19 20.83
CA ASP A 310 5.25 10.57 21.96
C ASP A 310 6.74 10.56 21.57
N PRO A 311 7.48 11.67 21.75
CA PRO A 311 8.86 11.78 21.28
C PRO A 311 9.85 10.86 22.03
N VAL A 312 9.46 10.28 23.15
CA VAL A 312 10.29 9.35 23.93
C VAL A 312 9.94 7.92 23.59
N GLU A 313 8.66 7.56 23.65
CA GLU A 313 8.18 6.21 23.38
C GLU A 313 8.32 5.83 21.90
N ASN A 314 8.00 6.78 20.98
CA ASN A 314 8.07 6.55 19.54
C ASN A 314 9.42 6.98 18.92
N LYS A 315 10.47 7.18 19.73
CA LYS A 315 11.76 7.74 19.26
C LYS A 315 12.32 7.01 18.02
N GLU A 316 12.28 5.68 17.98
CA GLU A 316 12.85 4.90 16.87
C GLU A 316 11.97 4.98 15.62
N LEU A 317 10.66 4.93 15.79
CA LEU A 317 9.70 5.12 14.71
C LEU A 317 9.86 6.51 14.08
N ILE A 318 9.92 7.55 14.90
CA ILE A 318 10.15 8.94 14.47
C ILE A 318 11.47 9.06 13.70
N ALA A 319 12.56 8.50 14.23
CA ALA A 319 13.86 8.59 13.58
C ALA A 319 13.86 8.03 12.15
N LYS A 320 13.18 6.88 11.92
CA LYS A 320 13.09 6.26 10.60
C LYS A 320 12.16 7.04 9.66
N THR A 321 11.02 7.50 10.16
CA THR A 321 10.07 8.23 9.33
C THR A 321 10.54 9.67 9.05
N ASP A 322 11.31 10.29 9.94
CA ASP A 322 12.00 11.56 9.69
C ASP A 322 13.00 11.43 8.53
N ILE A 323 13.72 10.31 8.38
CA ILE A 323 14.57 10.06 7.21
C ILE A 323 13.72 10.09 5.93
N VAL A 324 12.56 9.43 5.92
CA VAL A 324 11.68 9.43 4.74
C VAL A 324 11.28 10.86 4.35
N HIS A 325 10.82 11.64 5.33
CA HIS A 325 10.24 12.96 5.07
C HIS A 325 11.29 14.08 4.91
N ASN A 326 12.43 13.98 5.57
CA ASN A 326 13.42 15.05 5.58
C ASN A 326 14.61 14.77 4.64
N GLU A 327 14.87 13.50 4.31
CA GLU A 327 16.02 13.13 3.50
C GLU A 327 15.67 12.46 2.18
N ILE A 328 14.60 11.62 2.13
CA ILE A 328 14.23 10.88 0.92
C ILE A 328 13.33 11.74 0.03
N MET A 329 12.10 12.03 0.48
CA MET A 329 11.09 12.71 -0.33
C MET A 329 11.58 14.04 -0.93
N PRO A 330 12.28 14.93 -0.19
CA PRO A 330 12.76 16.20 -0.75
C PRO A 330 13.85 16.04 -1.81
N LYS A 331 14.59 14.92 -1.81
CA LYS A 331 15.74 14.68 -2.69
C LYS A 331 15.45 13.78 -3.88
N LEU A 332 14.21 13.32 -4.08
CA LEU A 332 13.87 12.34 -5.12
C LEU A 332 14.32 12.75 -6.52
N SER A 333 14.14 14.03 -6.90
CA SER A 333 14.61 14.52 -8.20
C SER A 333 16.13 14.40 -8.36
N GLU A 334 16.89 14.73 -7.32
CA GLU A 334 18.34 14.60 -7.28
C GLU A 334 18.74 13.12 -7.35
N THR A 335 18.16 12.28 -6.49
CA THR A 335 18.36 10.83 -6.48
C THR A 335 18.16 10.21 -7.86
N PHE A 336 17.05 10.52 -8.54
CA PHE A 336 16.78 9.96 -9.86
C PHE A 336 17.73 10.49 -10.93
N ALA A 337 18.18 11.75 -10.83
CA ALA A 337 19.21 12.29 -11.72
C ALA A 337 20.56 11.59 -11.52
N GLU A 338 20.96 11.35 -10.28
CA GLU A 338 22.17 10.63 -9.94
C GLU A 338 22.11 9.15 -10.37
N CYS A 339 20.99 8.48 -10.17
CA CYS A 339 20.77 7.11 -10.67
C CYS A 339 20.97 7.05 -12.18
N ARG A 340 20.35 7.98 -12.92
CA ARG A 340 20.53 8.07 -14.38
C ARG A 340 21.99 8.33 -14.78
N ALA A 341 22.71 9.17 -14.06
CA ALA A 341 24.11 9.44 -14.32
C ALA A 341 24.99 8.20 -14.10
N ARG A 342 24.59 7.31 -13.19
CA ARG A 342 25.24 6.01 -12.93
C ARG A 342 24.78 4.87 -13.86
N GLY A 343 23.80 5.11 -14.75
CA GLY A 343 23.30 4.15 -15.72
C GLY A 343 21.95 3.54 -15.39
N THR A 344 21.42 3.69 -14.17
CA THR A 344 20.10 3.20 -13.78
C THR A 344 18.99 4.02 -14.42
N GLN A 345 18.10 3.38 -15.18
CA GLN A 345 16.94 4.05 -15.79
C GLN A 345 15.77 4.07 -14.81
N VAL A 346 15.24 5.26 -14.51
CA VAL A 346 14.03 5.40 -13.67
C VAL A 346 12.88 5.92 -14.52
N SER A 347 11.73 5.23 -14.45
CA SER A 347 10.49 5.60 -15.13
C SER A 347 9.33 5.64 -14.14
N ILE A 348 8.49 6.68 -14.21
CA ILE A 348 7.31 6.85 -13.35
C ILE A 348 6.06 6.78 -14.21
N ILE A 349 5.09 5.97 -13.80
CA ILE A 349 3.75 5.89 -14.37
C ILE A 349 2.79 6.58 -13.41
N CYS A 350 2.14 7.64 -13.87
CA CYS A 350 1.20 8.42 -13.07
C CYS A 350 -0.22 8.22 -13.58
N GLY A 351 -1.14 7.82 -12.68
CA GLY A 351 -2.57 7.81 -12.94
C GLY A 351 -3.18 9.20 -12.76
N THR A 352 -4.06 9.60 -13.64
CA THR A 352 -4.73 10.92 -13.59
C THR A 352 -6.20 10.81 -13.97
N GLY A 353 -6.97 11.85 -13.63
CA GLY A 353 -8.36 12.00 -14.06
C GLY A 353 -9.39 11.18 -13.27
N SER A 354 -9.00 10.52 -12.18
CA SER A 354 -9.91 9.87 -11.24
C SER A 354 -10.00 10.66 -9.93
N GLN A 355 -11.21 10.73 -9.36
CA GLN A 355 -11.41 11.31 -8.04
C GLN A 355 -10.84 10.36 -6.97
N LEU A 356 -10.16 10.91 -5.97
CA LEU A 356 -9.66 10.12 -4.84
C LEU A 356 -10.80 9.45 -4.07
N ALA A 357 -10.54 8.23 -3.63
CA ALA A 357 -11.52 7.39 -2.95
C ALA A 357 -12.01 7.99 -1.63
N LEU A 358 -11.16 8.71 -0.92
CA LEU A 358 -11.43 9.29 0.39
C LEU A 358 -11.67 10.81 0.35
N GLY A 359 -12.06 11.35 -0.82
CA GLY A 359 -12.29 12.78 -1.03
C GLY A 359 -11.00 13.61 -1.22
N GLY A 360 -11.13 14.89 -1.51
CA GLY A 360 -10.03 15.83 -1.74
C GLY A 360 -9.75 16.08 -3.22
N ASP A 361 -8.55 15.77 -3.69
CA ASP A 361 -8.13 16.07 -5.05
C ASP A 361 -8.95 15.28 -6.09
N ILE A 362 -9.35 15.96 -7.16
CA ILE A 362 -10.08 15.38 -8.31
C ILE A 362 -9.14 14.83 -9.39
N ASN A 363 -7.84 15.01 -9.22
CA ASN A 363 -6.82 14.59 -10.18
C ASN A 363 -5.87 13.56 -9.55
N GLY A 364 -6.19 12.31 -9.68
CA GLY A 364 -5.40 11.20 -9.17
C GLY A 364 -5.78 9.87 -9.80
N ASP A 365 -5.36 8.78 -9.17
CA ASP A 365 -5.64 7.39 -9.59
C ASP A 365 -6.72 6.69 -8.75
N VAL A 366 -7.42 7.41 -7.90
CA VAL A 366 -8.39 6.95 -6.87
C VAL A 366 -7.78 6.93 -5.45
N VAL A 367 -6.50 6.63 -5.28
CA VAL A 367 -5.82 6.49 -3.98
C VAL A 367 -4.81 7.61 -3.75
N LEU A 368 -4.04 7.93 -4.79
CA LEU A 368 -2.96 8.90 -4.73
C LEU A 368 -3.27 10.11 -5.60
N PRO A 369 -3.05 11.33 -5.11
CA PRO A 369 -3.10 12.52 -5.95
C PRO A 369 -1.95 12.48 -6.97
N ALA A 370 -2.17 13.03 -8.18
CA ALA A 370 -1.14 13.08 -9.21
C ALA A 370 0.15 13.79 -8.71
N SER A 371 0.00 14.82 -7.87
CA SER A 371 1.12 15.50 -7.20
C SER A 371 1.90 14.59 -6.24
N GLY A 372 1.21 13.68 -5.54
CA GLY A 372 1.82 12.69 -4.64
C GLY A 372 2.56 11.58 -5.39
N VAL A 373 2.11 11.24 -6.61
CA VAL A 373 2.76 10.26 -7.49
C VAL A 373 4.00 10.84 -8.16
N SER A 374 3.92 12.09 -8.61
CA SER A 374 4.99 12.75 -9.35
C SER A 374 6.09 13.37 -8.47
N GLY A 375 5.95 13.32 -7.14
CA GLY A 375 6.86 14.00 -6.23
C GLY A 375 6.84 15.53 -6.41
N ALA A 376 5.66 16.11 -6.68
CA ALA A 376 5.44 17.51 -7.02
C ALA A 376 6.04 17.97 -8.37
N LEU A 377 6.56 17.08 -9.20
CA LEU A 377 6.92 17.39 -10.58
C LEU A 377 5.63 17.58 -11.40
N THR A 378 5.63 18.54 -12.29
CA THR A 378 4.50 18.82 -13.18
C THR A 378 4.91 18.67 -14.63
N ALA A 379 4.06 18.03 -15.43
CA ALA A 379 4.14 18.03 -16.88
C ALA A 379 2.74 18.29 -17.46
N PRO A 380 2.62 18.95 -18.62
CA PRO A 380 1.37 19.04 -19.34
C PRO A 380 0.80 17.64 -19.63
N LEU A 381 -0.52 17.55 -19.70
CA LEU A 381 -1.18 16.28 -19.98
C LEU A 381 -0.69 15.69 -21.32
N GLY A 382 -0.22 14.46 -21.28
CA GLY A 382 0.33 13.77 -22.46
C GLY A 382 1.81 14.01 -22.73
N GLU A 383 2.48 14.86 -21.94
CA GLU A 383 3.93 15.06 -22.03
C GLU A 383 4.68 14.17 -21.00
N ARG A 384 5.95 13.90 -21.31
CA ARG A 384 6.82 13.18 -20.38
C ARG A 384 7.38 14.18 -19.35
N PHE A 385 7.55 13.72 -18.12
CA PHE A 385 8.34 14.46 -17.15
C PHE A 385 9.78 14.58 -17.65
N PRO A 386 10.42 15.74 -17.41
CA PRO A 386 11.79 15.96 -17.84
C PRO A 386 12.79 15.01 -17.17
#